data_4696b224f491f306dc1d7bfeec9263b1
#
_entry.id   4696b224f491f306dc1d7bfeec9263b1
#
_cell.length_a   1.000
_cell.length_b   1.000
_cell.length_c   1.000
_cell.angle_alpha   90.00
_cell.angle_beta   90.00
_cell.angle_gamma   90.00
#
_symmetry.space_group_name_H-M   'P 1'
#
loop_
_entity.id
_entity.type
_entity.pdbx_description
1 polymer ?
#
loop_
_entity_poly.entity_id
_entity_poly.type
_entity_poly.pdbx_seq_one_letter_code
_entity_poly.pdbx_strand_id
1 'polypeptide(L)' 'MILSVRGKSPEIPEDCFVAPNATIVGEVKMGNACSLWFNAVVRGDVNAIVMGDRVN' A
#
# COMPACT_ATOMS: atom_id res chain seq x y z
N MET A 1 1.74 -8.49 -3.44
CA MET A 1 3.07 -8.60 -2.83
C MET A 1 3.39 -7.33 -2.06
N ILE A 2 3.83 -7.48 -0.83
CA ILE A 2 4.16 -6.33 0.03
C ILE A 2 5.65 -6.40 0.34
N LEU A 3 6.39 -5.35 -0.04
CA LEU A 3 7.84 -5.33 0.07
C LEU A 3 8.34 -4.13 0.85
N SER A 4 9.33 -4.37 1.71
CA SER A 4 10.04 -3.30 2.40
C SER A 4 11.19 -2.80 1.53
N VAL A 5 11.48 -1.50 1.62
CA VAL A 5 12.62 -0.89 0.93
C VAL A 5 13.33 0.04 1.91
N ARG A 6 14.64 -0.15 2.06
CA ARG A 6 15.47 0.68 2.93
C ARG A 6 14.96 0.76 4.36
N GLY A 7 14.45 -0.36 4.88
CA GLY A 7 13.91 -0.41 6.22
C GLY A 7 12.51 0.19 6.38
N LYS A 8 11.88 0.61 5.30
CA LYS A 8 10.51 1.14 5.31
C LYS A 8 9.55 0.08 4.78
N SER A 9 8.51 -0.18 5.54
CA SER A 9 7.49 -1.17 5.20
C SER A 9 6.14 -0.48 5.05
N PRO A 10 5.28 -0.96 4.14
CA PRO A 10 3.92 -0.43 4.04
C PRO A 10 3.14 -0.60 5.34
N GLU A 11 2.36 0.42 5.69
CA GLU A 11 1.43 0.37 6.82
C GLU A 11 0.03 0.21 6.24
N ILE A 12 -0.56 -0.96 6.44
CA ILE A 12 -1.84 -1.33 5.85
C ILE A 12 -2.79 -1.74 6.97
N PRO A 13 -3.84 -0.95 7.25
CA PRO A 13 -4.85 -1.34 8.24
C PRO A 13 -5.56 -2.63 7.85
N GLU A 14 -6.10 -3.33 8.86
CA GLU A 14 -6.74 -4.62 8.66
C GLU A 14 -7.99 -4.55 7.80
N ASP A 15 -8.67 -3.40 7.78
CA ASP A 15 -9.90 -3.23 7.04
C ASP A 15 -9.68 -2.84 5.58
N CYS A 16 -8.44 -2.89 5.12
CA CYS A 16 -8.12 -2.63 3.71
C CYS A 16 -8.19 -3.92 2.91
N PHE A 17 -8.66 -3.80 1.66
CA PHE A 17 -8.59 -4.90 0.71
C PHE A 17 -7.36 -4.73 -0.16
N VAL A 18 -6.52 -5.74 -0.22
CA VAL A 18 -5.36 -5.78 -1.12
C VAL A 18 -5.46 -7.06 -1.93
N ALA A 19 -5.65 -6.92 -3.24
CA ALA A 19 -5.77 -8.10 -4.10
C ALA A 19 -4.47 -8.93 -4.08
N PRO A 20 -4.57 -10.25 -4.28
CA PRO A 20 -3.38 -11.11 -4.18
C PRO A 20 -2.24 -10.73 -5.10
N ASN A 21 -2.53 -10.16 -6.28
CA ASN A 21 -1.49 -9.75 -7.21
C ASN A 21 -1.21 -8.25 -7.23
N ALA A 22 -1.73 -7.51 -6.25
CA ALA A 22 -1.33 -6.12 -6.07
C ALA A 22 0.07 -6.08 -5.43
N THR A 23 0.82 -5.04 -5.74
CA THR A 23 2.18 -4.87 -5.21
C THR A 23 2.27 -3.53 -4.49
N ILE A 24 2.74 -3.56 -3.25
CA ILE A 24 2.94 -2.37 -2.43
C ILE A 24 4.39 -2.38 -1.96
N VAL A 25 5.13 -1.34 -2.27
CA VAL A 25 6.56 -1.30 -2.04
C VAL A 25 6.94 -0.06 -1.23
N GLY A 26 7.70 -0.28 -0.15
CA GLY A 26 8.36 0.80 0.56
C GLY A 26 7.49 1.59 1.50
N GLU A 27 7.75 2.89 1.59
CA GLU A 27 7.10 3.77 2.56
C GLU A 27 5.72 4.18 2.03
N VAL A 28 4.72 3.34 2.30
CA VAL A 28 3.33 3.58 1.93
C VAL A 28 2.49 3.50 3.19
N LYS A 29 1.70 4.55 3.44
CA LYS A 29 0.76 4.55 4.55
C LYS A 29 -0.65 4.62 4.00
N MET A 30 -1.42 3.55 4.18
CA MET A 30 -2.81 3.50 3.75
C MET A 30 -3.74 3.89 4.88
N GLY A 31 -4.74 4.68 4.57
CA GLY A 31 -5.81 4.98 5.51
C GLY A 31 -6.76 3.79 5.67
N ASN A 32 -7.80 3.96 6.48
CA ASN A 32 -8.76 2.89 6.75
C ASN A 32 -9.66 2.63 5.55
N ALA A 33 -10.09 1.39 5.39
CA ALA A 33 -11.05 0.95 4.37
C ALA A 33 -10.63 1.28 2.94
N CYS A 34 -9.33 1.24 2.66
CA CYS A 34 -8.80 1.40 1.31
C CYS A 34 -8.89 0.09 0.53
N SER A 35 -8.89 0.19 -0.79
CA SER A 35 -8.91 -0.99 -1.66
C SER A 35 -7.86 -0.87 -2.74
N LEU A 36 -7.03 -1.89 -2.88
CA LEU A 36 -6.10 -2.02 -3.99
C LEU A 36 -6.49 -3.25 -4.79
N TRP A 37 -6.95 -3.02 -6.01
CA TRP A 37 -7.47 -4.06 -6.86
C TRP A 37 -6.37 -4.79 -7.62
N PHE A 38 -6.77 -5.78 -8.39
CA PHE A 38 -5.83 -6.67 -9.08
C PHE A 38 -4.90 -5.91 -10.02
N ASN A 39 -3.66 -6.29 -10.03
CA ASN A 39 -2.58 -5.70 -10.85
C ASN A 39 -2.20 -4.26 -10.46
N ALA A 40 -2.71 -3.74 -9.34
CA ALA A 40 -2.32 -2.42 -8.89
C ALA A 40 -0.90 -2.44 -8.34
N VAL A 41 -0.17 -1.35 -8.57
CA VAL A 41 1.19 -1.18 -8.03
C VAL A 41 1.27 0.17 -7.34
N VAL A 42 1.69 0.16 -6.07
CA VAL A 42 1.92 1.37 -5.28
C VAL A 42 3.38 1.36 -4.85
N ARG A 43 4.13 2.35 -5.27
CA ARG A 43 5.57 2.41 -5.02
C ARG A 43 5.93 3.60 -4.16
N GLY A 44 6.38 3.33 -2.93
CA GLY A 44 6.92 4.34 -2.03
C GLY A 44 8.43 4.20 -1.86
N ASP A 45 9.14 3.86 -2.93
CA ASP A 45 10.57 3.56 -2.85
C ASP A 45 11.45 4.81 -3.00
N VAL A 46 10.98 5.85 -3.67
CA VAL A 46 11.68 7.12 -3.79
C VAL A 46 11.08 8.16 -2.85
N ASN A 47 9.76 8.31 -2.91
CA ASN A 47 9.03 9.22 -2.03
C ASN A 47 7.94 8.45 -1.30
N ALA A 48 7.62 8.90 -0.07
CA ALA A 48 6.53 8.31 0.68
C ALA A 48 5.19 8.52 -0.01
N ILE A 49 4.31 7.54 0.11
CA ILE A 49 2.94 7.59 -0.40
C ILE A 49 2.00 7.57 0.81
N VAL A 50 1.09 8.51 0.86
CA VAL A 50 0.05 8.54 1.91
C VAL A 50 -1.31 8.50 1.24
N MET A 51 -2.12 7.50 1.58
CA MET A 51 -3.48 7.37 1.07
C MET A 51 -4.46 7.74 2.17
N GLY A 52 -5.46 8.53 1.84
CA GLY A 52 -6.53 8.84 2.78
C GLY A 52 -7.43 7.63 3.02
N ASP A 53 -8.50 7.83 3.80
CA ASP A 53 -9.44 6.76 4.09
C ASP A 53 -10.33 6.49 2.87
N ARG A 54 -10.72 5.24 2.69
CA ARG A 54 -11.65 4.78 1.66
C ARG A 54 -11.22 5.14 0.23
N VAL A 55 -9.93 5.05 -0.02
CA VAL A 55 -9.38 5.26 -1.37
C VAL A 55 -9.38 3.94 -2.14
N ASN A 56 -9.80 3.99 -3.37
CA ASN A 56 -9.78 2.83 -4.27
C ASN A 56 -8.60 2.90 -5.23
#